data_eff9993facedb10f6167a4b08a2751cf
#
_entry.id   eff9993facedb10f6167a4b08a2751cf
#
_cell.length_a   1.000
_cell.length_b   1.000
_cell.length_c   1.000
_cell.angle_alpha   90.00
_cell.angle_beta   90.00
_cell.angle_gamma   90.00
#
_symmetry.space_group_name_H-M   'P 1'
#
loop_
_entity.id
_entity.type
_entity.pdbx_description
1 polymer ?
#
loop_
_entity_poly.entity_id
_entity_poly.type
_entity_poly.pdbx_seq_one_letter_code
_entity_poly.pdbx_strand_id
1 'polypeptide(L)'
;VGFRPFVSRLGHRFSLVGTVCNKGSYVEIMAQGDAQDIDAFCKALRDEAPPRSTILKIQIQPASEQAVTDFKIVESVKIDGDVFVSPDIAICDTCTEELFDPSNRRYLHPFINCTACGPRLTILDSMPYDRERTSMGEFPMCPSCHDEYIDPASRRFDAQPVCCNDCGPHVYTLDHSARDGAAITAARRIIATGGLIAIKGIGGFHFCGDATNEAVVQRLRAFKNRPVKPFAVMMRDMTIIGQHCVVTDEEAAVLKGHQKPIVLVRKKKSSHLASSVAPGNPYVGVMLPYTPLHLLLFSYPDGLEVPPALLMTSANEQGAPLCHSDEEIEKIADGCDLVLTHNRRIRLRADDSVMAFYDGAPYMIRRCRGYAPLPVMLEGFTGKVLGIGGELKNTFCLAKDSLYW
;
A
#
# COMPACT_ATOMS: atom_id res chain seq x y z
N VAL A 1 9.97 -2.96 -8.37
CA VAL A 1 10.34 -3.75 -7.19
C VAL A 1 10.28 -5.23 -7.57
N GLY A 2 11.33 -6.03 -7.23
CA GLY A 2 11.40 -7.45 -7.61
C GLY A 2 11.82 -7.72 -9.07
N PHE A 3 12.17 -6.69 -9.84
CA PHE A 3 12.54 -6.86 -11.24
C PHE A 3 13.90 -7.56 -11.41
N ARG A 4 14.94 -7.20 -10.64
CA ARG A 4 16.25 -7.88 -10.71
C ARG A 4 16.18 -9.38 -10.43
N PRO A 5 15.51 -9.86 -9.33
CA PRO A 5 15.30 -11.29 -9.12
C PRO A 5 14.48 -11.97 -10.22
N PHE A 6 13.50 -11.28 -10.80
CA PHE A 6 12.76 -11.79 -11.95
C PHE A 6 13.68 -12.02 -13.15
N VAL A 7 14.50 -11.03 -13.49
CA VAL A 7 15.47 -11.11 -14.60
C VAL A 7 16.46 -12.26 -14.37
N SER A 8 17.00 -12.40 -13.16
CA SER A 8 17.93 -13.48 -12.81
C SER A 8 17.29 -14.86 -12.98
N ARG A 9 16.03 -15.05 -12.49
CA ARG A 9 15.31 -16.31 -12.71
C ARG A 9 15.03 -16.59 -14.20
N LEU A 10 14.71 -15.56 -14.98
CA LEU A 10 14.58 -15.71 -16.44
C LEU A 10 15.90 -16.13 -17.09
N GLY A 11 17.00 -15.50 -16.70
CA GLY A 11 18.34 -15.89 -17.19
C GLY A 11 18.62 -17.36 -16.97
N HIS A 12 18.41 -17.86 -15.75
CA HIS A 12 18.57 -19.29 -15.44
C HIS A 12 17.60 -20.19 -16.23
N ARG A 13 16.32 -19.77 -16.37
CA ARG A 13 15.31 -20.54 -17.12
C ARG A 13 15.68 -20.72 -18.60
N PHE A 14 16.32 -19.74 -19.20
CA PHE A 14 16.79 -19.78 -20.59
C PHE A 14 18.26 -20.18 -20.72
N SER A 15 18.86 -20.76 -19.67
CA SER A 15 20.25 -21.19 -19.65
C SER A 15 21.26 -20.12 -20.08
N LEU A 16 20.94 -18.86 -19.84
CA LEU A 16 21.82 -17.73 -20.12
C LEU A 16 22.76 -17.46 -18.95
N VAL A 17 23.93 -16.93 -19.26
CA VAL A 17 24.87 -16.37 -18.29
C VAL A 17 24.90 -14.85 -18.42
N GLY A 18 25.13 -14.13 -17.32
CA GLY A 18 25.13 -12.67 -17.40
C GLY A 18 24.96 -11.97 -16.07
N THR A 19 24.56 -10.71 -16.15
CA THR A 19 24.35 -9.87 -14.97
C THR A 19 23.13 -8.97 -15.11
N VAL A 20 22.53 -8.63 -13.97
CA VAL A 20 21.51 -7.59 -13.89
C VAL A 20 21.87 -6.60 -12.79
N CYS A 21 21.82 -5.30 -13.12
CA CYS A 21 22.24 -4.19 -12.25
C CYS A 21 21.27 -3.01 -12.34
N ASN A 22 20.96 -2.37 -11.23
CA ASN A 22 20.34 -1.05 -11.24
C ASN A 22 21.40 0.03 -11.48
N LYS A 23 21.16 0.87 -12.47
CA LYS A 23 22.00 2.04 -12.79
C LYS A 23 21.16 3.31 -12.74
N GLY A 24 20.87 3.78 -11.53
CA GLY A 24 20.05 4.99 -11.33
C GLY A 24 18.65 4.81 -11.92
N SER A 25 18.36 5.48 -13.03
CA SER A 25 17.05 5.51 -13.68
C SER A 25 16.72 4.30 -14.55
N TYR A 26 17.65 3.38 -14.80
CA TYR A 26 17.44 2.21 -15.64
C TYR A 26 18.04 0.93 -15.05
N VAL A 27 17.62 -0.20 -15.56
CA VAL A 27 18.21 -1.51 -15.27
C VAL A 27 19.05 -1.96 -16.46
N GLU A 28 20.33 -2.21 -16.22
CA GLU A 28 21.21 -2.81 -17.21
C GLU A 28 21.19 -4.34 -17.06
N ILE A 29 21.00 -5.01 -18.17
CA ILE A 29 21.00 -6.47 -18.23
C ILE A 29 22.05 -6.83 -19.29
N MET A 30 23.00 -7.67 -18.92
CA MET A 30 23.88 -8.33 -19.84
C MET A 30 23.55 -9.80 -19.87
N ALA A 31 23.32 -10.34 -21.06
CA ALA A 31 22.97 -11.75 -21.25
C ALA A 31 23.77 -12.35 -22.39
N GLN A 32 24.29 -13.55 -22.17
CA GLN A 32 25.09 -14.32 -23.13
C GLN A 32 24.53 -15.75 -23.21
N GLY A 33 24.43 -16.27 -24.41
CA GLY A 33 23.92 -17.61 -24.72
C GLY A 33 23.53 -17.74 -26.18
N ASP A 34 22.79 -18.80 -26.52
CA ASP A 34 22.30 -19.01 -27.87
C ASP A 34 21.31 -17.95 -28.31
N ALA A 35 21.35 -17.56 -29.59
CA ALA A 35 20.52 -16.48 -30.12
C ALA A 35 19.02 -16.73 -29.90
N GLN A 36 18.55 -17.97 -30.03
CA GLN A 36 17.15 -18.31 -29.78
C GLN A 36 16.73 -18.11 -28.31
N ASP A 37 17.62 -18.45 -27.37
CA ASP A 37 17.38 -18.29 -25.94
C ASP A 37 17.39 -16.81 -25.54
N ILE A 38 18.27 -16.00 -26.14
CA ILE A 38 18.31 -14.55 -25.96
C ILE A 38 17.01 -13.92 -26.47
N ASP A 39 16.51 -14.30 -27.64
CA ASP A 39 15.26 -13.79 -28.19
C ASP A 39 14.05 -14.17 -27.32
N ALA A 40 14.00 -15.44 -26.85
CA ALA A 40 12.97 -15.90 -25.94
C ALA A 40 13.01 -15.17 -24.58
N PHE A 41 14.20 -14.94 -24.05
CA PHE A 41 14.41 -14.14 -22.85
C PHE A 41 13.93 -12.70 -23.01
N CYS A 42 14.28 -12.03 -24.12
CA CYS A 42 13.84 -10.67 -24.41
C CYS A 42 12.32 -10.55 -24.54
N LYS A 43 11.67 -11.57 -25.11
CA LYS A 43 10.21 -11.65 -25.18
C LYS A 43 9.61 -11.82 -23.78
N ALA A 44 10.12 -12.79 -22.99
CA ALA A 44 9.65 -13.06 -21.63
C ALA A 44 9.85 -11.85 -20.69
N LEU A 45 10.91 -11.04 -20.87
CA LEU A 45 11.10 -9.79 -20.13
C LEU A 45 9.93 -8.82 -20.26
N ARG A 46 9.25 -8.81 -21.41
CA ARG A 46 8.07 -7.96 -21.66
C ARG A 46 6.79 -8.62 -21.19
N ASP A 47 6.59 -9.87 -21.60
CA ASP A 47 5.31 -10.56 -21.48
C ASP A 47 5.06 -11.07 -20.05
N GLU A 48 6.12 -11.41 -19.31
CA GLU A 48 6.06 -11.98 -17.98
C GLU A 48 6.58 -11.03 -16.88
N ALA A 49 6.80 -9.76 -17.21
CA ALA A 49 7.25 -8.78 -16.24
C ALA A 49 6.36 -8.80 -14.99
N PRO A 50 6.93 -8.67 -13.77
CA PRO A 50 6.12 -8.63 -12.56
C PRO A 50 4.98 -7.61 -12.72
N PRO A 51 3.74 -7.93 -12.31
CA PRO A 51 2.55 -7.08 -12.57
C PRO A 51 2.67 -5.62 -12.11
N ARG A 52 3.71 -5.33 -11.31
CA ARG A 52 4.00 -4.00 -10.74
C ARG A 52 5.23 -3.34 -11.34
N SER A 53 5.80 -3.96 -12.37
CA SER A 53 6.90 -3.38 -13.16
C SER A 53 6.31 -2.59 -14.31
N THR A 54 6.71 -1.34 -14.44
CA THR A 54 6.40 -0.54 -15.64
C THR A 54 7.65 -0.43 -16.48
N ILE A 55 7.69 -1.13 -17.60
CA ILE A 55 8.79 -1.07 -18.56
C ILE A 55 8.43 0.00 -19.57
N LEU A 56 9.04 1.16 -19.46
CA LEU A 56 8.79 2.29 -20.37
C LEU A 56 9.47 2.09 -21.72
N LYS A 57 10.69 1.53 -21.73
CA LYS A 57 11.49 1.33 -22.92
C LYS A 57 12.49 0.19 -22.72
N ILE A 58 12.68 -0.64 -23.74
CA ILE A 58 13.78 -1.61 -23.80
C ILE A 58 14.65 -1.24 -24.99
N GLN A 59 15.96 -1.09 -24.75
CA GLN A 59 16.98 -0.91 -25.77
C GLN A 59 17.88 -2.12 -25.73
N ILE A 60 18.08 -2.74 -26.87
CA ILE A 60 18.95 -3.93 -27.03
C ILE A 60 20.09 -3.52 -27.95
N GLN A 61 21.31 -3.87 -27.54
CA GLN A 61 22.51 -3.63 -28.35
C GLN A 61 23.49 -4.79 -28.17
N PRO A 62 24.27 -5.13 -29.20
CA PRO A 62 25.37 -6.07 -29.06
C PRO A 62 26.37 -5.62 -28.02
N ALA A 63 26.89 -6.54 -27.22
CA ALA A 63 27.95 -6.30 -26.25
C ALA A 63 29.08 -7.31 -26.44
N SER A 64 30.28 -6.96 -25.96
CA SER A 64 31.39 -7.91 -25.94
C SER A 64 31.17 -9.00 -24.90
N GLU A 65 31.58 -10.22 -25.23
CA GLU A 65 31.53 -11.35 -24.30
C GLU A 65 32.30 -11.04 -23.02
N GLN A 66 31.75 -11.49 -21.91
CA GLN A 66 32.39 -11.41 -20.60
C GLN A 66 32.59 -12.82 -20.03
N ALA A 67 33.64 -12.98 -19.23
CA ALA A 67 33.96 -14.23 -18.54
C ALA A 67 33.03 -14.44 -17.36
N VAL A 68 31.74 -14.72 -17.62
CA VAL A 68 30.71 -15.03 -16.61
C VAL A 68 30.20 -16.45 -16.82
N THR A 69 30.00 -17.19 -15.73
CA THR A 69 29.59 -18.60 -15.75
C THR A 69 28.18 -18.82 -15.18
N ASP A 70 27.52 -17.73 -14.76
CA ASP A 70 26.22 -17.79 -14.11
C ASP A 70 25.45 -16.47 -14.35
N PHE A 71 24.14 -16.43 -14.08
CA PHE A 71 23.34 -15.21 -14.18
C PHE A 71 23.18 -14.56 -12.81
N LYS A 72 23.90 -13.46 -12.58
CA LYS A 72 24.03 -12.83 -11.24
C LYS A 72 23.36 -11.47 -11.13
N ILE A 73 22.78 -11.23 -9.97
CA ILE A 73 22.41 -9.87 -9.56
C ILE A 73 23.67 -9.22 -9.00
N VAL A 74 24.10 -8.10 -9.59
CA VAL A 74 25.26 -7.33 -9.11
C VAL A 74 24.82 -6.05 -8.40
N GLU A 75 25.72 -5.49 -7.60
CA GLU A 75 25.44 -4.27 -6.83
C GLU A 75 24.99 -3.12 -7.72
N SER A 76 24.07 -2.32 -7.19
CA SER A 76 23.56 -1.12 -7.88
C SER A 76 24.66 -0.07 -7.99
N VAL A 77 24.84 0.48 -9.20
CA VAL A 77 25.75 1.59 -9.43
C VAL A 77 24.99 2.89 -9.25
N LYS A 78 25.51 3.79 -8.40
CA LYS A 78 24.95 5.14 -8.24
C LYS A 78 25.34 5.98 -9.46
N ILE A 79 24.38 6.18 -10.35
CA ILE A 79 24.50 7.14 -11.47
C ILE A 79 23.45 8.22 -11.24
N ASP A 80 23.82 9.47 -11.45
CA ASP A 80 22.88 10.59 -11.40
C ASP A 80 21.75 10.38 -12.41
N GLY A 81 20.53 10.47 -11.97
CA GLY A 81 19.33 10.27 -12.80
C GLY A 81 18.06 10.33 -11.99
N ASP A 82 16.93 10.44 -12.67
CA ASP A 82 15.61 10.48 -12.04
C ASP A 82 15.28 9.07 -11.47
N VAL A 83 15.41 8.90 -10.15
CA VAL A 83 15.06 7.66 -9.45
C VAL A 83 13.64 7.80 -8.90
N PHE A 84 12.76 6.89 -9.30
CA PHE A 84 11.38 6.88 -8.84
C PHE A 84 11.26 6.10 -7.52
N VAL A 85 10.69 6.75 -6.51
CA VAL A 85 10.27 6.06 -5.30
C VAL A 85 9.00 5.28 -5.60
N SER A 86 8.97 4.00 -5.19
CA SER A 86 7.74 3.21 -5.31
C SER A 86 6.67 3.73 -4.34
N PRO A 87 5.40 3.80 -4.75
CA PRO A 87 4.30 4.04 -3.82
C PRO A 87 4.15 2.89 -2.82
N ASP A 88 3.44 3.15 -1.73
CA ASP A 88 2.99 2.11 -0.83
C ASP A 88 2.00 1.18 -1.54
N ILE A 89 2.16 -0.12 -1.32
CA ILE A 89 1.43 -1.15 -2.04
C ILE A 89 0.63 -1.99 -1.05
N ALA A 90 -0.63 -2.26 -1.36
CA ALA A 90 -1.48 -3.11 -0.56
C ALA A 90 -0.88 -4.53 -0.42
N ILE A 91 -1.21 -5.19 0.69
CA ILE A 91 -0.86 -6.60 0.91
C ILE A 91 -1.27 -7.45 -0.30
N CYS A 92 -0.39 -8.33 -0.76
CA CYS A 92 -0.66 -9.27 -1.84
C CYS A 92 -1.33 -10.55 -1.34
N ASP A 93 -1.96 -11.30 -2.25
CA ASP A 93 -2.73 -12.49 -1.91
C ASP A 93 -1.88 -13.54 -1.18
N THR A 94 -0.66 -13.82 -1.64
CA THR A 94 0.23 -14.78 -0.98
C THR A 94 0.63 -14.34 0.44
N CYS A 95 0.86 -13.03 0.69
CA CYS A 95 1.08 -12.55 2.05
C CYS A 95 -0.21 -12.59 2.89
N THR A 96 -1.38 -12.50 2.27
CA THR A 96 -2.66 -12.69 2.95
C THR A 96 -2.87 -14.16 3.34
N GLU A 97 -2.55 -15.10 2.45
CA GLU A 97 -2.56 -16.54 2.75
C GLU A 97 -1.62 -16.85 3.93
N GLU A 98 -0.37 -16.41 3.86
CA GLU A 98 0.61 -16.59 4.93
C GLU A 98 0.19 -15.93 6.26
N LEU A 99 -0.53 -14.80 6.20
CA LEU A 99 -1.05 -14.11 7.39
C LEU A 99 -2.04 -14.98 8.19
N PHE A 100 -2.83 -15.78 7.49
CA PHE A 100 -3.86 -16.63 8.09
C PHE A 100 -3.50 -18.13 8.14
N ASP A 101 -2.29 -18.51 7.74
CA ASP A 101 -1.79 -19.87 7.85
C ASP A 101 -1.13 -20.11 9.24
N PRO A 102 -1.75 -20.92 10.12
CA PRO A 102 -1.19 -21.19 11.44
C PRO A 102 0.18 -21.87 11.43
N SER A 103 0.57 -22.50 10.31
CA SER A 103 1.88 -23.13 10.13
C SER A 103 2.97 -22.13 9.74
N ASN A 104 2.59 -20.94 9.31
CA ASN A 104 3.54 -19.93 8.87
C ASN A 104 4.12 -19.13 10.04
N ARG A 105 5.43 -18.90 10.04
CA ARG A 105 6.12 -18.11 11.08
C ARG A 105 5.62 -16.66 11.21
N ARG A 106 4.87 -16.17 10.23
CA ARG A 106 4.24 -14.84 10.22
C ARG A 106 2.73 -14.90 10.43
N TYR A 107 2.23 -16.02 10.96
CA TYR A 107 0.84 -16.13 11.33
C TYR A 107 0.40 -14.93 12.19
N LEU A 108 -0.67 -14.27 11.78
CA LEU A 108 -1.23 -13.06 12.42
C LEU A 108 -0.24 -11.90 12.59
N HIS A 109 0.82 -11.84 11.80
CA HIS A 109 1.79 -10.75 11.89
C HIS A 109 1.26 -9.47 11.22
N PRO A 110 0.95 -8.39 11.97
CA PRO A 110 0.31 -7.18 11.42
C PRO A 110 1.17 -6.35 10.47
N PHE A 111 2.43 -6.74 10.26
CA PHE A 111 3.38 -6.07 9.37
C PHE A 111 3.94 -7.01 8.30
N ILE A 112 3.30 -8.17 8.07
CA ILE A 112 3.73 -9.09 7.02
C ILE A 112 3.78 -8.40 5.66
N ASN A 113 4.85 -8.66 4.91
CA ASN A 113 5.07 -8.13 3.58
C ASN A 113 6.05 -9.01 2.80
N CYS A 114 6.22 -8.69 1.53
CA CYS A 114 7.26 -9.25 0.67
C CYS A 114 7.81 -8.18 -0.27
N THR A 115 8.69 -8.56 -1.19
CA THR A 115 9.24 -7.66 -2.21
C THR A 115 8.13 -6.99 -3.04
N ALA A 116 6.99 -7.64 -3.22
CA ALA A 116 5.89 -7.16 -4.05
C ALA A 116 4.83 -6.31 -3.33
N CYS A 117 4.82 -6.22 -1.98
CA CYS A 117 3.78 -5.51 -1.23
C CYS A 117 4.33 -4.83 0.03
N GLY A 118 3.51 -4.01 0.67
CA GLY A 118 3.85 -3.30 1.90
C GLY A 118 4.26 -1.85 1.71
N PRO A 119 4.73 -1.18 2.77
CA PRO A 119 5.10 0.23 2.75
C PRO A 119 6.37 0.49 1.92
N ARG A 120 6.43 1.68 1.35
CA ARG A 120 7.57 2.19 0.58
C ARG A 120 7.80 3.68 0.89
N LEU A 121 6.98 4.55 0.27
CA LEU A 121 7.07 5.99 0.43
C LEU A 121 6.91 6.43 1.89
N THR A 122 5.92 5.88 2.57
CA THR A 122 5.56 6.32 3.94
C THR A 122 6.60 6.00 5.00
N ILE A 123 7.51 5.07 4.73
CA ILE A 123 8.59 4.69 5.65
C ILE A 123 9.96 5.24 5.25
N LEU A 124 10.07 5.94 4.13
CA LEU A 124 11.33 6.40 3.55
C LEU A 124 11.85 7.66 4.23
N ASP A 125 13.10 7.63 4.67
CA ASP A 125 13.84 8.80 5.18
C ASP A 125 14.58 9.51 4.05
N SER A 126 15.31 8.75 3.23
CA SER A 126 16.11 9.31 2.13
C SER A 126 16.40 8.24 1.06
N MET A 127 16.75 8.70 -0.14
CA MET A 127 17.19 7.81 -1.21
C MET A 127 18.68 7.43 -1.07
N PRO A 128 19.09 6.26 -1.57
CA PRO A 128 18.30 5.18 -2.17
C PRO A 128 17.40 4.46 -1.16
N TYR A 129 16.38 3.72 -1.65
CA TYR A 129 15.45 2.97 -0.84
C TYR A 129 16.11 1.68 -0.31
N ASP A 130 16.90 1.82 0.74
CA ASP A 130 17.57 0.75 1.47
C ASP A 130 17.05 0.72 2.91
N ARG A 131 17.09 -0.44 3.59
CA ARG A 131 16.46 -0.63 4.91
C ARG A 131 16.91 0.39 5.95
N GLU A 132 18.22 0.67 6.03
CA GLU A 132 18.80 1.64 6.97
C GLU A 132 18.36 3.09 6.71
N ARG A 133 17.79 3.36 5.54
CA ARG A 133 17.23 4.66 5.15
C ARG A 133 15.71 4.69 5.21
N THR A 134 15.14 3.76 5.94
CA THR A 134 13.71 3.68 6.23
C THR A 134 13.50 3.54 7.72
N SER A 135 12.27 3.78 8.19
CA SER A 135 11.90 3.51 9.58
C SER A 135 12.04 2.03 9.99
N MET A 136 12.27 1.12 9.02
CA MET A 136 12.55 -0.28 9.32
C MET A 136 14.00 -0.55 9.71
N GLY A 137 14.90 0.40 9.52
CA GLY A 137 16.26 0.36 10.06
C GLY A 137 16.31 0.28 11.60
N GLU A 138 15.26 0.73 12.27
CA GLU A 138 15.10 0.65 13.74
C GLU A 138 14.78 -0.77 14.24
N PHE A 139 14.49 -1.71 13.34
CA PHE A 139 14.11 -3.10 13.63
C PHE A 139 15.14 -4.07 13.04
N PRO A 140 16.21 -4.43 13.79
CA PRO A 140 17.20 -5.41 13.34
C PRO A 140 16.52 -6.75 12.99
N MET A 141 16.87 -7.29 11.83
CA MET A 141 16.30 -8.57 11.38
C MET A 141 16.82 -9.72 12.26
N CYS A 142 15.93 -10.64 12.64
CA CYS A 142 16.35 -11.94 13.17
C CYS A 142 17.04 -12.77 12.08
N PRO A 143 17.84 -13.81 12.45
CA PRO A 143 18.59 -14.62 11.47
C PRO A 143 17.69 -15.12 10.31
N SER A 144 16.54 -15.69 10.62
CA SER A 144 15.63 -16.21 9.58
C SER A 144 15.06 -15.14 8.64
N CYS A 145 14.81 -13.91 9.13
CA CYS A 145 14.41 -12.80 8.26
C CYS A 145 15.57 -12.28 7.41
N HIS A 146 16.79 -12.31 7.96
CA HIS A 146 18.00 -11.96 7.25
C HIS A 146 18.30 -12.96 6.12
N ASP A 147 18.19 -14.26 6.39
CA ASP A 147 18.40 -15.32 5.39
C ASP A 147 17.42 -15.15 4.21
N GLU A 148 16.14 -14.93 4.50
CA GLU A 148 15.15 -14.63 3.44
C GLU A 148 15.45 -13.32 2.68
N TYR A 149 16.05 -12.34 3.35
CA TYR A 149 16.37 -11.04 2.75
C TYR A 149 17.51 -11.12 1.75
N ILE A 150 18.50 -11.97 2.00
CA ILE A 150 19.69 -12.13 1.15
C ILE A 150 19.55 -13.26 0.11
N ASP A 151 18.56 -14.15 0.24
CA ASP A 151 18.34 -15.27 -0.69
C ASP A 151 17.59 -14.80 -1.95
N PRO A 152 18.22 -14.81 -3.14
CA PRO A 152 17.57 -14.43 -4.40
C PRO A 152 16.35 -15.28 -4.79
N ALA A 153 16.24 -16.50 -4.27
CA ALA A 153 15.10 -17.38 -4.49
C ALA A 153 13.89 -17.02 -3.60
N SER A 154 14.13 -16.29 -2.51
CA SER A 154 13.10 -15.89 -1.57
C SER A 154 12.18 -14.81 -2.14
N ARG A 155 10.88 -14.91 -1.85
CA ARG A 155 9.90 -13.83 -2.10
C ARG A 155 10.21 -12.54 -1.32
N ARG A 156 11.11 -12.61 -0.34
CA ARG A 156 11.52 -11.50 0.52
C ARG A 156 12.91 -10.99 0.23
N PHE A 157 13.52 -11.49 -0.85
CA PHE A 157 14.81 -10.99 -1.31
C PHE A 157 14.75 -9.47 -1.48
N ASP A 158 15.67 -8.76 -0.83
CA ASP A 158 15.80 -7.29 -0.90
C ASP A 158 14.49 -6.54 -0.54
N ALA A 159 13.61 -7.17 0.26
CA ALA A 159 12.38 -6.55 0.75
C ALA A 159 12.68 -5.71 2.00
N GLN A 160 12.92 -4.41 1.83
CA GLN A 160 13.36 -3.51 2.90
C GLN A 160 12.48 -3.55 4.16
N PRO A 161 11.12 -3.68 4.08
CA PRO A 161 10.29 -3.76 5.27
C PRO A 161 10.14 -5.17 5.86
N VAL A 162 10.91 -6.18 5.41
CA VAL A 162 10.78 -7.56 5.91
C VAL A 162 10.96 -7.66 7.41
N CYS A 163 10.08 -8.40 8.07
CA CYS A 163 10.09 -8.68 9.50
C CYS A 163 9.19 -9.88 9.83
N CYS A 164 9.18 -10.27 11.10
CA CYS A 164 8.26 -11.26 11.66
C CYS A 164 7.83 -10.85 13.08
N ASN A 165 7.08 -11.69 13.77
CA ASN A 165 6.61 -11.41 15.13
C ASN A 165 7.75 -11.19 16.13
N ASP A 166 8.96 -11.77 15.89
CA ASP A 166 10.10 -11.65 16.81
C ASP A 166 10.93 -10.38 16.60
N CYS A 167 11.03 -9.90 15.36
CA CYS A 167 11.94 -8.81 14.99
C CYS A 167 11.27 -7.58 14.40
N GLY A 168 9.95 -7.61 14.24
CA GLY A 168 9.18 -6.54 13.62
C GLY A 168 8.63 -5.50 14.59
N PRO A 169 7.92 -4.53 14.05
CA PRO A 169 7.14 -3.59 14.84
C PRO A 169 6.04 -4.29 15.64
N HIS A 170 5.60 -3.63 16.69
CA HIS A 170 4.51 -4.08 17.56
C HIS A 170 3.32 -3.15 17.48
N VAL A 171 2.12 -3.74 17.62
CA VAL A 171 0.86 -3.02 17.78
C VAL A 171 0.56 -2.90 19.26
N TYR A 172 0.03 -1.77 19.71
CA TYR A 172 -0.37 -1.54 21.10
C TYR A 172 -1.50 -0.50 21.19
N THR A 173 -2.18 -0.49 22.32
CA THR A 173 -3.12 0.60 22.66
C THR A 173 -2.34 1.81 23.16
N LEU A 174 -2.76 3.03 22.81
CA LEU A 174 -2.01 4.24 23.15
C LEU A 174 -1.79 4.41 24.66
N ASP A 175 -2.73 3.95 25.48
CA ASP A 175 -2.63 3.89 26.93
C ASP A 175 -1.74 2.75 27.47
N HIS A 176 -1.12 1.97 26.57
CA HIS A 176 -0.28 0.81 26.86
C HIS A 176 -0.95 -0.31 27.67
N SER A 177 -2.28 -0.34 27.76
CA SER A 177 -3.03 -1.38 28.49
C SER A 177 -3.00 -2.75 27.79
N ALA A 178 -2.74 -2.77 26.46
CA ALA A 178 -2.65 -3.99 25.66
C ALA A 178 -1.60 -3.88 24.55
N ARG A 179 -1.05 -5.04 24.15
CA ARG A 179 -0.04 -5.16 23.11
C ARG A 179 -0.31 -6.34 22.20
N ASP A 180 0.14 -6.23 20.93
CA ASP A 180 0.08 -7.26 19.89
C ASP A 180 -1.34 -7.85 19.74
N GLY A 181 -1.51 -9.15 19.86
CA GLY A 181 -2.82 -9.80 19.74
C GLY A 181 -3.87 -9.28 20.72
N ALA A 182 -3.47 -8.98 21.95
CA ALA A 182 -4.39 -8.41 22.96
C ALA A 182 -4.89 -7.02 22.56
N ALA A 183 -4.04 -6.18 21.94
CA ALA A 183 -4.44 -4.86 21.46
C ALA A 183 -5.40 -4.97 20.26
N ILE A 184 -5.15 -5.91 19.33
CA ILE A 184 -6.06 -6.18 18.21
C ILE A 184 -7.43 -6.64 18.72
N THR A 185 -7.46 -7.59 19.67
CA THR A 185 -8.70 -8.07 20.28
C THR A 185 -9.45 -6.96 21.03
N ALA A 186 -8.72 -6.08 21.74
CA ALA A 186 -9.34 -4.92 22.41
C ALA A 186 -10.02 -3.99 21.40
N ALA A 187 -9.35 -3.65 20.32
CA ALA A 187 -9.91 -2.81 19.25
C ALA A 187 -11.13 -3.46 18.60
N ARG A 188 -11.07 -4.75 18.28
CA ARG A 188 -12.17 -5.52 17.72
C ARG A 188 -13.38 -5.57 18.65
N ARG A 189 -13.16 -5.73 19.95
CA ARG A 189 -14.23 -5.72 20.96
C ARG A 189 -14.94 -4.37 21.00
N ILE A 190 -14.21 -3.27 21.00
CA ILE A 190 -14.80 -1.93 20.96
C ILE A 190 -15.66 -1.75 19.70
N ILE A 191 -15.16 -2.14 18.53
CA ILE A 191 -15.93 -2.05 17.28
C ILE A 191 -17.19 -2.91 17.34
N ALA A 192 -17.06 -4.17 17.80
CA ALA A 192 -18.18 -5.13 17.89
C ALA A 192 -19.28 -4.65 18.85
N THR A 193 -18.95 -3.84 19.85
CA THR A 193 -19.92 -3.25 20.81
C THR A 193 -20.42 -1.87 20.43
N GLY A 194 -20.12 -1.38 19.20
CA GLY A 194 -20.60 -0.10 18.69
C GLY A 194 -19.78 1.10 19.16
N GLY A 195 -18.51 0.87 19.52
CA GLY A 195 -17.58 1.96 19.86
C GLY A 195 -16.84 2.52 18.64
N LEU A 196 -16.08 3.58 18.89
CA LEU A 196 -15.20 4.24 17.94
C LEU A 196 -13.74 4.06 18.34
N ILE A 197 -12.90 3.71 17.38
CA ILE A 197 -11.44 3.65 17.59
C ILE A 197 -10.72 4.60 16.65
N ALA A 198 -9.50 4.98 17.02
CA ALA A 198 -8.50 5.45 16.06
C ALA A 198 -7.50 4.32 15.77
N ILE A 199 -7.15 4.11 14.51
CA ILE A 199 -6.21 3.06 14.08
C ILE A 199 -5.10 3.64 13.23
N LYS A 200 -3.85 3.33 13.55
CA LYS A 200 -2.68 3.71 12.76
C LYS A 200 -2.55 2.80 11.54
N GLY A 201 -2.73 3.38 10.36
CA GLY A 201 -2.56 2.71 9.07
C GLY A 201 -1.14 2.82 8.53
N ILE A 202 -1.01 2.76 7.19
CA ILE A 202 0.29 2.88 6.51
C ILE A 202 0.74 4.33 6.35
N GLY A 203 -0.20 5.26 6.12
CA GLY A 203 0.08 6.68 5.86
C GLY A 203 -0.36 7.65 6.96
N GLY A 204 -1.00 7.16 8.01
CA GLY A 204 -1.52 7.93 9.14
C GLY A 204 -2.65 7.22 9.85
N PHE A 205 -3.31 7.92 10.77
CA PHE A 205 -4.42 7.39 11.56
C PHE A 205 -5.76 7.57 10.86
N HIS A 206 -6.66 6.63 11.11
CA HIS A 206 -8.06 6.70 10.72
C HIS A 206 -8.97 6.53 11.93
N PHE A 207 -10.10 7.25 11.95
CA PHE A 207 -11.20 6.90 12.84
C PHE A 207 -12.02 5.79 12.20
N CYS A 208 -12.34 4.78 13.01
CA CYS A 208 -12.97 3.54 12.58
C CYS A 208 -14.10 3.14 13.54
N GLY A 209 -15.21 2.67 12.99
CA GLY A 209 -16.38 2.15 13.72
C GLY A 209 -17.36 1.51 12.74
N ASP A 210 -18.47 0.97 13.24
CA ASP A 210 -19.48 0.29 12.43
C ASP A 210 -20.20 1.27 11.48
N ALA A 211 -20.05 1.06 10.18
CA ALA A 211 -20.69 1.87 9.14
C ALA A 211 -22.20 1.57 8.97
N THR A 212 -22.71 0.50 9.58
CA THR A 212 -24.13 0.14 9.55
C THR A 212 -24.91 0.68 10.76
N ASN A 213 -24.18 1.11 11.80
CA ASN A 213 -24.78 1.65 13.03
C ASN A 213 -24.92 3.17 12.96
N GLU A 214 -26.17 3.65 12.85
CA GLU A 214 -26.47 5.08 12.71
C GLU A 214 -25.94 5.90 13.90
N ALA A 215 -26.03 5.38 15.14
CA ALA A 215 -25.57 6.08 16.34
C ALA A 215 -24.03 6.27 16.30
N VAL A 216 -23.28 5.27 15.86
CA VAL A 216 -21.81 5.35 15.68
C VAL A 216 -21.44 6.39 14.65
N VAL A 217 -22.15 6.41 13.51
CA VAL A 217 -21.89 7.37 12.43
C VAL A 217 -22.20 8.79 12.88
N GLN A 218 -23.32 9.01 13.59
CA GLN A 218 -23.69 10.32 14.15
C GLN A 218 -22.69 10.79 15.20
N ARG A 219 -22.25 9.90 16.09
CA ARG A 219 -21.19 10.20 17.07
C ARG A 219 -19.92 10.68 16.36
N LEU A 220 -19.48 9.99 15.31
CA LEU A 220 -18.30 10.39 14.55
C LEU A 220 -18.50 11.71 13.82
N ARG A 221 -19.71 12.01 13.30
CA ARG A 221 -20.05 13.29 12.68
C ARG A 221 -19.94 14.45 13.66
N ALA A 222 -20.53 14.28 14.84
CA ALA A 222 -20.46 15.27 15.92
C ALA A 222 -19.00 15.49 16.34
N PHE A 223 -18.27 14.41 16.60
CA PHE A 223 -16.88 14.44 16.99
C PHE A 223 -15.97 15.16 15.98
N LYS A 224 -16.15 14.90 14.68
CA LYS A 224 -15.37 15.55 13.61
C LYS A 224 -15.92 16.91 13.19
N ASN A 225 -17.01 17.40 13.77
CA ASN A 225 -17.73 18.59 13.29
C ASN A 225 -17.94 18.55 11.75
N ARG A 226 -18.43 17.42 11.26
CA ARG A 226 -18.55 17.12 9.81
C ARG A 226 -19.97 16.71 9.44
N PRO A 227 -20.91 17.70 9.30
CA PRO A 227 -22.33 17.41 9.22
C PRO A 227 -22.75 16.68 7.93
N VAL A 228 -22.16 16.98 6.77
CA VAL A 228 -22.67 16.49 5.45
C VAL A 228 -21.64 15.73 4.61
N LYS A 229 -20.34 16.06 4.70
CA LYS A 229 -19.33 15.44 3.85
C LYS A 229 -19.29 13.91 4.05
N PRO A 230 -19.40 13.07 2.98
CA PRO A 230 -19.42 11.63 3.11
C PRO A 230 -18.20 11.05 3.82
N PHE A 231 -18.39 9.95 4.53
CA PHE A 231 -17.31 9.11 5.04
C PHE A 231 -17.00 7.99 4.06
N ALA A 232 -15.73 7.59 3.98
CA ALA A 232 -15.34 6.37 3.29
C ALA A 232 -15.64 5.16 4.17
N VAL A 233 -15.96 4.04 3.53
CA VAL A 233 -16.25 2.77 4.18
C VAL A 233 -15.25 1.72 3.67
N MET A 234 -14.54 1.10 4.59
CA MET A 234 -13.75 -0.11 4.30
C MET A 234 -14.67 -1.31 4.46
N MET A 235 -14.81 -2.10 3.41
CA MET A 235 -15.62 -3.32 3.40
C MET A 235 -14.70 -4.54 3.34
N ARG A 236 -15.03 -5.58 4.09
CA ARG A 236 -14.20 -6.76 4.27
C ARG A 236 -13.75 -7.39 2.95
N ASP A 237 -14.66 -7.50 1.99
CA ASP A 237 -14.43 -8.14 0.69
C ASP A 237 -15.40 -7.62 -0.39
N MET A 238 -15.20 -8.07 -1.64
CA MET A 238 -16.06 -7.70 -2.76
C MET A 238 -17.51 -8.20 -2.62
N THR A 239 -17.75 -9.28 -1.88
CA THR A 239 -19.10 -9.80 -1.63
C THR A 239 -19.89 -8.79 -0.80
N ILE A 240 -19.28 -8.26 0.26
CA ILE A 240 -19.89 -7.20 1.09
C ILE A 240 -20.11 -5.93 0.28
N ILE A 241 -19.15 -5.50 -0.53
CA ILE A 241 -19.34 -4.35 -1.42
C ILE A 241 -20.55 -4.58 -2.32
N GLY A 242 -20.66 -5.77 -2.94
CA GLY A 242 -21.78 -6.15 -3.80
C GLY A 242 -23.15 -6.23 -3.08
N GLN A 243 -23.20 -6.45 -1.78
CA GLN A 243 -24.44 -6.38 -0.99
C GLN A 243 -24.96 -4.94 -0.87
N HIS A 244 -24.06 -3.98 -0.70
CA HIS A 244 -24.38 -2.58 -0.42
C HIS A 244 -24.37 -1.66 -1.65
N CYS A 245 -23.61 -2.01 -2.70
CA CYS A 245 -23.32 -1.15 -3.85
C CYS A 245 -23.55 -1.87 -5.17
N VAL A 246 -23.81 -1.08 -6.20
CA VAL A 246 -23.72 -1.50 -7.60
C VAL A 246 -22.30 -1.16 -8.06
N VAL A 247 -21.58 -2.16 -8.54
CA VAL A 247 -20.16 -2.04 -8.95
C VAL A 247 -20.03 -2.62 -10.36
N THR A 248 -19.38 -1.88 -11.25
CA THR A 248 -19.03 -2.37 -12.60
C THR A 248 -17.75 -3.23 -12.54
N ASP A 249 -17.44 -3.91 -13.64
CA ASP A 249 -16.21 -4.72 -13.72
C ASP A 249 -14.94 -3.85 -13.64
N GLU A 250 -14.98 -2.66 -14.23
CA GLU A 250 -13.88 -1.70 -14.19
C GLU A 250 -13.66 -1.13 -12.78
N GLU A 251 -14.74 -0.78 -12.08
CA GLU A 251 -14.68 -0.36 -10.67
C GLU A 251 -14.14 -1.49 -9.77
N ALA A 252 -14.60 -2.72 -10.02
CA ALA A 252 -14.13 -3.90 -9.29
C ALA A 252 -12.65 -4.19 -9.55
N ALA A 253 -12.16 -4.00 -10.78
CA ALA A 253 -10.76 -4.15 -11.12
C ALA A 253 -9.89 -3.15 -10.35
N VAL A 254 -10.30 -1.89 -10.25
CA VAL A 254 -9.61 -0.85 -9.48
C VAL A 254 -9.65 -1.15 -7.98
N LEU A 255 -10.80 -1.54 -7.43
CA LEU A 255 -10.94 -1.90 -6.00
C LEU A 255 -10.02 -3.06 -5.60
N LYS A 256 -9.90 -4.09 -6.45
CA LYS A 256 -9.02 -5.26 -6.25
C LYS A 256 -7.56 -4.97 -6.58
N GLY A 257 -7.28 -3.89 -7.29
CA GLY A 257 -5.93 -3.50 -7.68
C GLY A 257 -4.98 -3.34 -6.48
N HIS A 258 -3.68 -3.36 -6.74
CA HIS A 258 -2.66 -3.27 -5.70
C HIS A 258 -2.59 -1.89 -5.01
N GLN A 259 -3.27 -0.89 -5.53
CA GLN A 259 -3.41 0.43 -4.91
C GLN A 259 -4.54 0.47 -3.88
N LYS A 260 -5.61 -0.29 -4.12
CA LYS A 260 -6.84 -0.33 -3.31
C LYS A 260 -7.30 1.07 -2.87
N PRO A 261 -7.62 1.97 -3.82
CA PRO A 261 -8.07 3.33 -3.50
C PRO A 261 -9.50 3.32 -2.95
N ILE A 262 -9.94 4.47 -2.46
CA ILE A 262 -11.36 4.73 -2.27
C ILE A 262 -12.00 4.95 -3.64
N VAL A 263 -13.00 4.14 -3.99
CA VAL A 263 -13.77 4.28 -5.23
C VAL A 263 -15.19 4.75 -4.88
N LEU A 264 -15.65 5.80 -5.54
CA LEU A 264 -17.03 6.29 -5.39
C LEU A 264 -17.97 5.43 -6.24
N VAL A 265 -18.76 4.58 -5.56
CA VAL A 265 -19.69 3.64 -6.19
C VAL A 265 -21.13 3.93 -5.78
N ARG A 266 -22.10 3.55 -6.63
CA ARG A 266 -23.51 3.80 -6.39
C ARG A 266 -24.07 2.87 -5.31
N LYS A 267 -24.70 3.44 -4.29
CA LYS A 267 -25.40 2.66 -3.23
C LYS A 267 -26.63 1.96 -3.80
N LYS A 268 -26.88 0.73 -3.37
CA LYS A 268 -28.14 0.03 -3.59
C LYS A 268 -29.25 0.59 -2.68
N LYS A 269 -30.48 0.54 -3.11
CA LYS A 269 -31.64 0.89 -2.27
C LYS A 269 -31.78 -0.04 -1.07
N SER A 270 -31.32 -1.30 -1.19
CA SER A 270 -31.28 -2.31 -0.16
C SER A 270 -30.04 -2.26 0.72
N SER A 271 -29.23 -1.22 0.60
CA SER A 271 -28.01 -1.08 1.45
C SER A 271 -28.39 -0.86 2.90
N HIS A 272 -27.72 -1.57 3.80
CA HIS A 272 -27.87 -1.41 5.26
C HIS A 272 -26.84 -0.44 5.85
N LEU A 273 -26.07 0.28 5.03
CA LEU A 273 -25.21 1.35 5.53
C LEU A 273 -26.08 2.43 6.19
N ALA A 274 -25.60 2.95 7.31
CA ALA A 274 -26.25 4.05 8.00
C ALA A 274 -26.46 5.25 7.05
N SER A 275 -27.63 5.87 7.12
CA SER A 275 -27.98 6.98 6.22
C SER A 275 -27.01 8.15 6.33
N SER A 276 -26.48 8.36 7.51
CA SER A 276 -25.48 9.37 7.82
C SER A 276 -24.06 9.08 7.31
N VAL A 277 -23.78 7.94 6.71
CA VAL A 277 -22.49 7.70 6.03
C VAL A 277 -22.30 8.67 4.85
N ALA A 278 -23.34 8.86 4.05
CA ALA A 278 -23.33 9.78 2.91
C ALA A 278 -24.72 10.43 2.76
N PRO A 279 -25.04 11.44 3.58
CA PRO A 279 -26.37 12.07 3.63
C PRO A 279 -26.77 12.66 2.27
N GLY A 280 -27.94 12.26 1.76
CA GLY A 280 -28.47 12.74 0.49
C GLY A 280 -27.66 12.39 -0.76
N ASN A 281 -26.57 11.62 -0.64
CA ASN A 281 -25.73 11.26 -1.75
C ASN A 281 -26.00 9.80 -2.20
N PRO A 282 -26.32 9.56 -3.48
CA PRO A 282 -26.50 8.21 -4.00
C PRO A 282 -25.21 7.40 -4.12
N TYR A 283 -24.05 8.05 -3.98
CA TYR A 283 -22.73 7.40 -4.01
C TYR A 283 -22.12 7.32 -2.61
N VAL A 284 -21.29 6.32 -2.42
CA VAL A 284 -20.44 6.14 -1.22
C VAL A 284 -19.03 5.78 -1.65
N GLY A 285 -18.04 6.31 -0.95
CA GLY A 285 -16.64 5.92 -1.12
C GLY A 285 -16.38 4.59 -0.43
N VAL A 286 -16.01 3.57 -1.19
CA VAL A 286 -15.68 2.25 -0.64
C VAL A 286 -14.23 1.88 -0.94
N MET A 287 -13.62 1.09 -0.05
CA MET A 287 -12.29 0.53 -0.25
C MET A 287 -12.19 -0.85 0.38
N LEU A 288 -11.24 -1.64 -0.08
CA LEU A 288 -10.88 -2.94 0.51
C LEU A 288 -9.73 -2.78 1.52
N PRO A 289 -9.57 -3.71 2.47
CA PRO A 289 -8.41 -3.77 3.36
C PRO A 289 -7.11 -3.81 2.57
N TYR A 290 -6.17 -2.93 2.89
CA TYR A 290 -4.91 -2.81 2.16
C TYR A 290 -3.67 -3.05 3.05
N THR A 291 -3.85 -3.15 4.36
CA THR A 291 -2.77 -3.54 5.29
C THR A 291 -3.10 -4.87 5.97
N PRO A 292 -2.10 -5.63 6.42
CA PRO A 292 -2.36 -6.82 7.25
C PRO A 292 -3.20 -6.49 8.48
N LEU A 293 -2.93 -5.36 9.15
CA LEU A 293 -3.69 -4.94 10.34
C LEU A 293 -5.18 -4.71 10.03
N HIS A 294 -5.52 -4.16 8.86
CA HIS A 294 -6.93 -4.04 8.44
C HIS A 294 -7.60 -5.40 8.24
N LEU A 295 -6.89 -6.39 7.68
CA LEU A 295 -7.41 -7.75 7.55
C LEU A 295 -7.65 -8.38 8.91
N LEU A 296 -6.72 -8.17 9.87
CA LEU A 296 -6.84 -8.66 11.23
C LEU A 296 -7.98 -8.00 12.02
N LEU A 297 -8.40 -6.77 11.68
CA LEU A 297 -9.63 -6.20 12.25
C LEU A 297 -10.88 -6.98 11.84
N PHE A 298 -10.96 -7.46 10.60
CA PHE A 298 -12.11 -8.20 10.11
C PHE A 298 -12.07 -9.69 10.51
N SER A 299 -10.87 -10.28 10.59
CA SER A 299 -10.71 -11.71 10.89
C SER A 299 -9.56 -11.92 11.87
N TYR A 300 -9.88 -12.39 13.07
CA TYR A 300 -8.92 -12.71 14.12
C TYR A 300 -9.47 -13.86 14.99
N PRO A 301 -8.63 -14.78 15.49
CA PRO A 301 -9.08 -15.96 16.21
C PRO A 301 -9.43 -15.69 17.68
N ASP A 302 -10.19 -14.63 17.95
CA ASP A 302 -10.64 -14.22 19.30
C ASP A 302 -12.11 -14.49 19.57
N GLY A 303 -12.83 -15.10 18.62
CA GLY A 303 -14.25 -15.41 18.74
C GLY A 303 -15.19 -14.21 18.61
N LEU A 304 -14.68 -13.01 18.32
CA LEU A 304 -15.50 -11.81 18.14
C LEU A 304 -15.96 -11.67 16.68
N GLU A 305 -17.21 -11.30 16.48
CA GLU A 305 -17.74 -10.89 15.19
C GLU A 305 -17.68 -9.35 15.06
N VAL A 306 -16.96 -8.88 14.06
CA VAL A 306 -16.86 -7.45 13.75
C VAL A 306 -17.72 -7.17 12.51
N PRO A 307 -18.46 -6.03 12.48
CA PRO A 307 -19.24 -5.64 11.31
C PRO A 307 -18.41 -5.66 10.03
N PRO A 308 -18.94 -6.18 8.92
CA PRO A 308 -18.17 -6.35 7.68
C PRO A 308 -17.95 -5.05 6.90
N ALA A 309 -18.53 -3.93 7.35
CA ALA A 309 -18.40 -2.60 6.78
C ALA A 309 -18.04 -1.59 7.87
N LEU A 310 -16.84 -1.02 7.81
CA LEU A 310 -16.30 -0.11 8.81
C LEU A 310 -16.13 1.28 8.23
N LEU A 311 -16.53 2.30 8.97
CA LEU A 311 -16.08 3.67 8.71
C LEU A 311 -14.54 3.67 8.71
N MET A 312 -13.95 4.36 7.73
CA MET A 312 -12.51 4.55 7.68
C MET A 312 -12.23 5.96 7.16
N THR A 313 -12.15 6.90 8.06
CA THR A 313 -11.94 8.31 7.72
C THR A 313 -10.67 8.84 8.37
N SER A 314 -9.94 9.70 7.66
CA SER A 314 -8.69 10.28 8.16
C SER A 314 -8.85 10.88 9.56
N ALA A 315 -7.95 10.56 10.48
CA ALA A 315 -7.89 11.19 11.79
C ALA A 315 -7.11 12.50 11.69
N ASN A 316 -7.84 13.61 11.70
CA ASN A 316 -7.29 14.95 11.65
C ASN A 316 -8.34 15.96 12.14
N GLU A 317 -7.88 17.08 12.64
CA GLU A 317 -8.72 18.25 12.82
C GLU A 317 -9.21 18.78 11.46
N GLN A 318 -10.28 19.57 11.48
CA GLN A 318 -10.82 20.13 10.23
C GLN A 318 -9.78 21.05 9.58
N GLY A 319 -9.42 20.76 8.33
CA GLY A 319 -8.42 21.52 7.58
C GLY A 319 -6.95 21.12 7.87
N ALA A 320 -6.67 20.40 8.94
CA ALA A 320 -5.32 19.96 9.29
C ALA A 320 -4.87 18.71 8.47
N PRO A 321 -3.57 18.45 8.38
CA PRO A 321 -3.02 17.22 7.83
C PRO A 321 -3.44 15.99 8.65
N LEU A 322 -3.37 14.81 8.02
CA LEU A 322 -3.58 13.51 8.65
C LEU A 322 -2.60 13.28 9.81
N CYS A 323 -3.08 12.90 11.00
CA CYS A 323 -2.21 12.50 12.12
C CYS A 323 -1.40 11.24 11.74
N HIS A 324 -0.12 11.21 12.09
CA HIS A 324 0.79 10.09 11.77
C HIS A 324 1.66 9.65 12.94
N SER A 325 1.70 10.43 14.03
CA SER A 325 2.41 10.08 15.26
C SER A 325 1.43 9.95 16.45
N ASP A 326 1.91 9.30 17.49
CA ASP A 326 1.13 9.06 18.71
C ASP A 326 0.83 10.39 19.44
N GLU A 327 1.78 11.32 19.43
CA GLU A 327 1.61 12.66 20.04
C GLU A 327 0.58 13.52 19.30
N GLU A 328 0.40 13.30 17.98
CA GLU A 328 -0.62 14.00 17.21
C GLU A 328 -2.01 13.44 17.46
N ILE A 329 -2.15 12.10 17.47
CA ILE A 329 -3.45 11.47 17.67
C ILE A 329 -3.97 11.65 19.10
N GLU A 330 -3.08 11.65 20.09
CA GLU A 330 -3.44 11.87 21.49
C GLU A 330 -4.22 13.18 21.71
N LYS A 331 -3.87 14.22 20.95
CA LYS A 331 -4.52 15.55 21.06
C LYS A 331 -5.95 15.59 20.53
N ILE A 332 -6.33 14.63 19.70
CA ILE A 332 -7.62 14.64 18.99
C ILE A 332 -8.40 13.33 19.17
N ALA A 333 -7.99 12.44 20.05
CA ALA A 333 -8.62 11.14 20.21
C ALA A 333 -9.69 11.10 21.33
N ASP A 334 -9.98 12.19 22.02
CA ASP A 334 -10.92 12.26 23.14
C ASP A 334 -12.32 11.71 22.82
N GLY A 335 -12.70 11.68 21.55
CA GLY A 335 -13.95 11.09 21.08
C GLY A 335 -13.89 9.58 20.78
N CYS A 336 -12.72 8.96 20.89
CA CYS A 336 -12.53 7.53 20.67
C CYS A 336 -12.54 6.75 21.97
N ASP A 337 -13.01 5.50 21.89
CA ASP A 337 -13.02 4.58 23.03
C ASP A 337 -11.67 3.84 23.15
N LEU A 338 -10.86 3.84 22.07
CA LEU A 338 -9.52 3.22 22.03
C LEU A 338 -8.72 3.80 20.86
N VAL A 339 -7.42 3.92 21.06
CA VAL A 339 -6.45 4.19 19.98
C VAL A 339 -5.55 2.98 19.81
N LEU A 340 -5.62 2.35 18.63
CA LEU A 340 -4.75 1.25 18.22
C LEU A 340 -3.60 1.82 17.40
N THR A 341 -2.40 1.74 17.91
CA THR A 341 -1.19 2.29 17.30
C THR A 341 -0.08 1.25 17.12
N HIS A 342 1.04 1.64 16.58
CA HIS A 342 2.23 0.81 16.40
C HIS A 342 3.50 1.64 16.39
N ASN A 343 4.64 1.02 16.75
CA ASN A 343 5.94 1.70 16.84
C ASN A 343 6.70 1.83 15.52
N ARG A 344 6.18 1.33 14.38
CA ARG A 344 6.77 1.67 13.07
C ARG A 344 6.45 3.13 12.74
N ARG A 345 7.46 3.97 12.67
CA ARG A 345 7.29 5.40 12.37
C ARG A 345 6.84 5.61 10.93
N ILE A 346 5.85 6.48 10.76
CA ILE A 346 5.43 7.00 9.44
C ILE A 346 6.27 8.26 9.20
N ARG A 347 7.05 8.28 8.12
CA ARG A 347 7.94 9.40 7.77
C ARG A 347 7.22 10.44 6.92
N LEU A 348 6.44 9.95 5.97
CA LEU A 348 5.65 10.78 5.07
C LEU A 348 4.17 10.41 5.21
N ARG A 349 3.34 11.39 5.51
CA ARG A 349 1.88 11.21 5.54
C ARG A 349 1.38 10.88 4.14
N ALA A 350 0.42 9.98 4.05
CA ALA A 350 -0.23 9.66 2.79
C ALA A 350 -1.73 9.43 3.02
N ASP A 351 -2.53 10.37 2.55
CA ASP A 351 -4.00 10.21 2.48
C ASP A 351 -4.37 9.07 1.52
N ASP A 352 -5.55 8.49 1.68
CA ASP A 352 -6.06 7.53 0.70
C ASP A 352 -6.39 8.22 -0.63
N SER A 353 -6.02 7.60 -1.73
CA SER A 353 -6.44 8.03 -3.06
C SER A 353 -7.94 7.86 -3.23
N VAL A 354 -8.56 8.78 -3.97
CA VAL A 354 -10.01 8.77 -4.23
C VAL A 354 -10.24 8.81 -5.74
N MET A 355 -11.04 7.88 -6.22
CA MET A 355 -11.41 7.76 -7.64
C MET A 355 -12.92 7.71 -7.81
N ALA A 356 -13.35 8.19 -8.96
CA ALA A 356 -14.70 7.98 -9.51
C ALA A 356 -14.57 7.42 -10.93
N PHE A 357 -15.67 7.03 -11.51
CA PHE A 357 -15.74 6.66 -12.92
C PHE A 357 -16.64 7.65 -13.66
N TYR A 358 -16.18 8.10 -14.79
CA TYR A 358 -16.92 8.96 -15.70
C TYR A 358 -16.86 8.36 -17.09
N ASP A 359 -18.01 8.10 -17.69
CA ASP A 359 -18.15 7.46 -19.02
C ASP A 359 -17.31 6.16 -19.14
N GLY A 360 -17.39 5.30 -18.10
CA GLY A 360 -16.66 4.03 -18.04
C GLY A 360 -15.14 4.15 -17.78
N ALA A 361 -14.59 5.36 -17.72
CA ALA A 361 -13.18 5.61 -17.49
C ALA A 361 -12.90 6.06 -16.05
N PRO A 362 -11.76 5.62 -15.44
CA PRO A 362 -11.38 6.04 -14.10
C PRO A 362 -10.99 7.53 -14.08
N TYR A 363 -11.54 8.27 -13.13
CA TYR A 363 -11.25 9.67 -12.88
C TYR A 363 -10.65 9.85 -11.49
N MET A 364 -9.43 10.35 -11.41
CA MET A 364 -8.70 10.55 -10.16
C MET A 364 -9.12 11.87 -9.50
N ILE A 365 -9.83 11.78 -8.36
CA ILE A 365 -10.22 12.94 -7.54
C ILE A 365 -9.09 13.37 -6.61
N ARG A 366 -8.41 12.39 -5.99
CA ARG A 366 -7.21 12.60 -5.18
C ARG A 366 -6.21 11.52 -5.51
N ARG A 367 -4.99 11.94 -5.85
CA ARG A 367 -3.88 11.05 -6.17
C ARG A 367 -2.86 11.09 -5.04
N CYS A 368 -2.82 10.03 -4.22
CA CYS A 368 -1.94 9.92 -3.06
C CYS A 368 -1.50 8.46 -2.83
N ARG A 369 -1.83 7.81 -1.71
CA ARG A 369 -1.41 6.44 -1.40
C ARG A 369 -1.71 5.46 -2.56
N GLY A 370 -0.72 4.65 -2.88
CA GLY A 370 -0.80 3.63 -3.95
C GLY A 370 -0.46 4.17 -5.35
N TYR A 371 -0.44 5.49 -5.54
CA TYR A 371 -0.14 6.15 -6.82
C TYR A 371 1.04 7.12 -6.72
N ALA A 372 1.02 8.03 -5.73
CA ALA A 372 2.16 8.92 -5.49
C ALA A 372 3.33 8.14 -4.89
N PRO A 373 4.59 8.49 -5.24
CA PRO A 373 5.03 9.64 -6.01
C PRO A 373 5.36 9.32 -7.49
N LEU A 374 4.82 8.23 -8.06
CA LEU A 374 5.09 7.93 -9.46
C LEU A 374 4.58 9.07 -10.35
N PRO A 375 5.32 9.47 -11.40
CA PRO A 375 4.86 10.49 -12.33
C PRO A 375 3.70 10.00 -13.19
N VAL A 376 2.92 10.95 -13.72
CA VAL A 376 2.02 10.74 -14.85
C VAL A 376 2.79 11.08 -16.11
N MET A 377 2.71 10.23 -17.13
CA MET A 377 3.32 10.49 -18.43
C MET A 377 2.30 11.14 -19.35
N LEU A 378 2.66 12.27 -19.94
CA LEU A 378 1.90 12.93 -20.99
C LEU A 378 2.83 13.20 -22.17
N GLU A 379 2.44 12.73 -23.35
CA GLU A 379 3.21 12.95 -24.56
C GLU A 379 3.01 14.38 -25.12
N GLY A 380 3.96 14.85 -25.87
CA GLY A 380 3.86 16.08 -26.65
C GLY A 380 4.27 17.37 -25.92
N PHE A 381 4.73 17.29 -24.67
CA PHE A 381 5.26 18.44 -23.94
C PHE A 381 6.75 18.29 -23.65
N THR A 382 7.51 19.37 -23.84
CA THR A 382 8.92 19.48 -23.46
C THR A 382 9.12 20.76 -22.66
N GLY A 383 9.86 20.67 -21.55
CA GLY A 383 10.15 21.82 -20.69
C GLY A 383 9.85 21.58 -19.22
N LYS A 384 9.79 22.65 -18.46
CA LYS A 384 9.52 22.63 -17.02
C LYS A 384 8.28 23.47 -16.72
N VAL A 385 7.33 22.89 -15.97
CA VAL A 385 6.11 23.58 -15.53
C VAL A 385 5.87 23.31 -14.06
N LEU A 386 5.46 24.34 -13.34
CA LEU A 386 4.91 24.23 -12.00
C LEU A 386 3.43 24.59 -12.05
N GLY A 387 2.56 23.59 -11.83
CA GLY A 387 1.13 23.80 -11.61
C GLY A 387 0.88 24.01 -10.12
N ILE A 388 0.08 25.00 -9.78
CA ILE A 388 -0.31 25.33 -8.42
C ILE A 388 -1.83 25.37 -8.37
N GLY A 389 -2.45 24.65 -7.45
CA GLY A 389 -3.90 24.71 -7.22
C GLY A 389 -4.28 25.83 -6.25
N GLY A 390 -5.56 25.86 -5.89
CA GLY A 390 -6.13 26.78 -4.94
C GLY A 390 -5.82 26.47 -3.48
N GLU A 391 -6.50 27.13 -2.57
CA GLU A 391 -6.38 26.99 -1.12
C GLU A 391 -6.90 25.64 -0.61
N LEU A 392 -6.45 25.20 0.56
CA LEU A 392 -6.82 23.98 1.31
C LEU A 392 -6.64 22.66 0.56
N LYS A 393 -5.82 21.76 1.11
CA LYS A 393 -5.54 20.42 0.55
C LYS A 393 -5.14 20.46 -0.93
N ASN A 394 -4.46 21.52 -1.28
CA ASN A 394 -3.90 21.69 -2.60
C ASN A 394 -2.72 20.77 -2.82
N THR A 395 -2.50 20.41 -4.07
CA THR A 395 -1.30 19.73 -4.54
C THR A 395 -0.57 20.61 -5.54
N PHE A 396 0.75 20.43 -5.62
CA PHE A 396 1.55 20.99 -6.71
C PHE A 396 1.73 19.92 -7.78
N CYS A 397 1.82 20.35 -9.02
CA CYS A 397 2.24 19.49 -10.12
C CYS A 397 3.55 20.06 -10.68
N LEU A 398 4.62 19.32 -10.55
CA LEU A 398 5.90 19.65 -11.15
C LEU A 398 6.09 18.81 -12.41
N ALA A 399 6.23 19.46 -13.55
CA ALA A 399 6.52 18.80 -14.81
C ALA A 399 7.96 19.04 -15.27
N LYS A 400 8.56 17.98 -15.77
CA LYS A 400 9.85 18.01 -16.46
C LYS A 400 9.74 17.08 -17.67
N ASP A 401 9.81 17.68 -18.86
CA ASP A 401 9.56 17.00 -20.13
C ASP A 401 8.18 16.29 -20.13
N SER A 402 8.11 15.02 -20.46
CA SER A 402 6.85 14.25 -20.47
C SER A 402 6.42 13.70 -19.10
N LEU A 403 7.13 14.00 -18.01
CA LEU A 403 6.85 13.48 -16.65
C LEU A 403 6.24 14.55 -15.76
N TYR A 404 5.15 14.20 -15.07
CA TYR A 404 4.37 15.07 -14.20
C TYR A 404 4.23 14.43 -12.81
N TRP A 405 4.75 15.08 -11.77
CA TRP A 405 4.69 14.65 -10.37
C TRP A 405 3.70 15.46 -9.56
#